data_26272e1e7441a5a76abe045f53d99d35
#
_entry.id   26272e1e7441a5a76abe045f53d99d35
#
_cell.length_a   1.000
_cell.length_b   1.000
_cell.length_c   1.000
_cell.angle_alpha   90.00
_cell.angle_beta   90.00
_cell.angle_gamma   90.00
#
_symmetry.space_group_name_H-M   'P 1'
#
loop_
_entity.id
_entity.type
_entity.pdbx_description
1 polymer ?
#
loop_
_entity_poly.entity_id
_entity_poly.type
_entity_poly.pdbx_seq_one_letter_code
_entity_poly.pdbx_strand_id
1 'polypeptide(L)'
;LLDTASLYFRAFYGVPDTRRTADAPPTNAASGLLDMLARLIREHRPGAVVACWDSDWRPQWRVNLIGSYKEHRVASGDKEEMPDALQEQIPLIEAALVGLGIPPVGIPDHEADDVIGTYATIADDGVDVVTGDRDLFQLVDDARRVRVLYTARGISKIQYVDEAFVGDKYGVTPSQYADMATLRGDTSDGLPGVPGIGEKTAASLLRMFGDLDGVITAVGDPTSSISPRIRASLLASAAYLSAAPTVVRVVRDLPVPAAPTGPPGPDVALLEAIGAEFGISNSVKRILS
;
A
#
# COMPACT_ATOMS: atom_id res chain seq x y z
N LEU A 1 -2.27 7.38 7.97
CA LEU A 1 -3.02 6.43 7.14
C LEU A 1 -2.37 5.07 7.26
N LEU A 2 -3.16 4.02 7.46
CA LEU A 2 -2.68 2.66 7.58
C LEU A 2 -3.07 1.87 6.33
N ASP A 3 -2.10 1.28 5.66
CA ASP A 3 -2.29 0.17 4.75
C ASP A 3 -2.51 -1.07 5.62
N THR A 4 -3.78 -1.33 5.92
CA THR A 4 -4.16 -2.30 6.95
C THR A 4 -3.83 -3.73 6.53
N ALA A 5 -3.99 -4.05 5.25
CA ALA A 5 -3.65 -5.37 4.71
C ALA A 5 -2.15 -5.65 4.85
N SER A 6 -1.30 -4.72 4.43
CA SER A 6 0.15 -4.85 4.59
C SER A 6 0.56 -5.08 6.05
N LEU A 7 -0.13 -4.44 7.01
CA LEU A 7 0.18 -4.59 8.43
C LEU A 7 -0.28 -5.93 9.00
N TYR A 8 -1.51 -6.39 8.72
CA TYR A 8 -1.97 -7.68 9.26
C TYR A 8 -1.29 -8.87 8.59
N PHE A 9 -0.98 -8.82 7.30
CA PHE A 9 -0.14 -9.83 6.66
C PHE A 9 1.24 -9.90 7.32
N ARG A 10 1.85 -8.76 7.57
CA ARG A 10 3.14 -8.69 8.28
C ARG A 10 3.06 -9.25 9.68
N ALA A 11 1.99 -8.95 10.42
CA ALA A 11 1.73 -9.50 11.75
C ALA A 11 1.60 -11.02 11.69
N PHE A 12 0.82 -11.53 10.74
CA PHE A 12 0.60 -12.96 10.55
C PHE A 12 1.90 -13.75 10.34
N TYR A 13 2.75 -13.27 9.45
CA TYR A 13 4.03 -13.95 9.15
C TYR A 13 5.14 -13.63 10.16
N GLY A 14 5.03 -12.53 10.88
CA GLY A 14 6.07 -12.06 11.82
C GLY A 14 5.85 -12.49 13.26
N VAL A 15 4.62 -12.81 13.66
CA VAL A 15 4.27 -13.21 15.02
C VAL A 15 3.99 -14.71 15.05
N PRO A 16 4.68 -15.50 15.89
CA PRO A 16 4.40 -16.93 16.01
C PRO A 16 2.96 -17.20 16.42
N ASP A 17 2.35 -18.21 15.81
CA ASP A 17 1.08 -18.76 16.28
C ASP A 17 1.33 -19.51 17.60
N THR A 18 0.73 -19.02 18.67
CA THR A 18 0.91 -19.56 20.04
C THR A 18 -0.33 -20.30 20.55
N ARG A 19 -1.23 -20.73 19.65
CA ARG A 19 -2.40 -21.54 20.05
C ARG A 19 -1.98 -22.76 20.87
N ARG A 20 -2.74 -23.01 21.93
CA ARG A 20 -2.48 -24.18 22.79
C ARG A 20 -3.03 -25.48 22.21
N THR A 21 -4.08 -25.40 21.39
CA THR A 21 -4.73 -26.53 20.71
C THR A 21 -5.02 -26.13 19.26
N ALA A 22 -5.09 -27.09 18.37
CA ALA A 22 -5.40 -26.85 16.96
C ALA A 22 -6.80 -26.24 16.75
N ASP A 23 -7.74 -26.53 17.66
CA ASP A 23 -9.12 -26.04 17.59
C ASP A 23 -9.32 -24.62 18.13
N ALA A 24 -8.30 -24.04 18.78
CA ALA A 24 -8.37 -22.65 19.22
C ALA A 24 -8.23 -21.71 18.01
N PRO A 25 -9.00 -20.58 17.95
CA PRO A 25 -8.89 -19.64 16.85
C PRO A 25 -7.49 -19.03 16.78
N PRO A 26 -6.92 -18.82 15.57
CA PRO A 26 -5.66 -18.12 15.41
C PRO A 26 -5.83 -16.64 15.77
N THR A 27 -4.81 -16.04 16.39
CA THR A 27 -4.88 -14.65 16.86
C THR A 27 -3.57 -13.87 16.66
N ASN A 28 -2.56 -14.50 16.06
CA ASN A 28 -1.25 -13.89 15.89
C ASN A 28 -1.28 -12.64 14.99
N ALA A 29 -2.09 -12.62 13.94
CA ALA A 29 -2.25 -11.44 13.09
C ALA A 29 -2.93 -10.30 13.85
N ALA A 30 -4.03 -10.58 14.52
CA ALA A 30 -4.77 -9.58 15.29
C ALA A 30 -3.94 -9.01 16.45
N SER A 31 -3.32 -9.88 17.27
CA SER A 31 -2.46 -9.43 18.38
C SER A 31 -1.24 -8.65 17.89
N GLY A 32 -0.60 -9.12 16.81
CA GLY A 32 0.55 -8.44 16.22
C GLY A 32 0.18 -7.08 15.62
N LEU A 33 -0.98 -6.97 14.96
CA LEU A 33 -1.48 -5.69 14.46
C LEU A 33 -1.71 -4.70 15.61
N LEU A 34 -2.38 -5.12 16.70
CA LEU A 34 -2.59 -4.28 17.89
C LEU A 34 -1.26 -3.80 18.48
N ASP A 35 -0.25 -4.68 18.58
CA ASP A 35 1.08 -4.32 19.07
C ASP A 35 1.81 -3.33 18.16
N MET A 36 1.65 -3.48 16.83
CA MET A 36 2.18 -2.53 15.86
C MET A 36 1.50 -1.17 15.99
N LEU A 37 0.17 -1.14 16.09
CA LEU A 37 -0.60 0.09 16.27
C LEU A 37 -0.27 0.79 17.59
N ALA A 38 -0.16 0.04 18.69
CA ALA A 38 0.24 0.58 19.99
C ALA A 38 1.58 1.31 19.90
N ARG A 39 2.53 0.72 19.18
CA ARG A 39 3.84 1.34 18.96
C ARG A 39 3.77 2.57 18.09
N LEU A 40 3.09 2.49 16.95
CA LEU A 40 2.93 3.59 15.99
C LEU A 40 2.25 4.81 16.65
N ILE A 41 1.13 4.59 17.35
CA ILE A 41 0.41 5.66 18.05
C ILE A 41 1.28 6.31 19.12
N ARG A 42 2.00 5.53 19.91
CA ARG A 42 2.89 6.06 20.95
C ARG A 42 4.08 6.83 20.40
N GLU A 43 4.73 6.33 19.34
CA GLU A 43 5.93 6.95 18.76
C GLU A 43 5.61 8.18 17.92
N HIS A 44 4.52 8.14 17.13
CA HIS A 44 4.17 9.21 16.18
C HIS A 44 3.11 10.19 16.70
N ARG A 45 2.32 9.81 17.72
CA ARG A 45 1.25 10.64 18.33
C ARG A 45 0.35 11.29 17.26
N PRO A 46 -0.27 10.50 16.39
CA PRO A 46 -1.08 11.05 15.31
C PRO A 46 -2.29 11.81 15.85
N GLY A 47 -2.66 12.91 15.20
CA GLY A 47 -3.89 13.64 15.48
C GLY A 47 -5.15 12.88 15.05
N ALA A 48 -5.02 12.00 14.05
CA ALA A 48 -6.07 11.10 13.57
C ALA A 48 -5.45 9.84 12.98
N VAL A 49 -6.20 8.76 12.94
CA VAL A 49 -5.80 7.49 12.31
C VAL A 49 -6.93 7.00 11.41
N VAL A 50 -6.60 6.58 10.18
CA VAL A 50 -7.53 5.95 9.25
C VAL A 50 -6.98 4.59 8.88
N ALA A 51 -7.76 3.53 9.11
CA ALA A 51 -7.45 2.18 8.66
C ALA A 51 -8.00 2.00 7.23
N CYS A 52 -7.15 2.17 6.22
CA CYS A 52 -7.53 1.96 4.84
C CYS A 52 -7.64 0.47 4.52
N TRP A 53 -8.68 0.08 3.80
CA TRP A 53 -9.09 -1.29 3.62
C TRP A 53 -9.29 -1.64 2.16
N ASP A 54 -8.87 -2.84 1.76
CA ASP A 54 -9.17 -3.39 0.45
C ASP A 54 -10.64 -3.86 0.41
N SER A 55 -11.52 -3.07 -0.20
CA SER A 55 -12.87 -3.53 -0.54
C SER A 55 -12.85 -4.47 -1.74
N ASP A 56 -11.88 -4.27 -2.62
CA ASP A 56 -11.54 -5.16 -3.72
C ASP A 56 -10.02 -5.14 -3.90
N TRP A 57 -9.35 -6.23 -3.59
CA TRP A 57 -7.88 -6.37 -3.69
C TRP A 57 -7.39 -6.48 -5.15
N ARG A 58 -8.32 -6.76 -6.10
CA ARG A 58 -8.05 -6.96 -7.54
C ARG A 58 -9.18 -6.38 -8.38
N PRO A 59 -9.37 -5.05 -8.40
CA PRO A 59 -10.50 -4.40 -9.06
C PRO A 59 -10.64 -4.79 -10.52
N GLN A 60 -11.86 -5.13 -10.93
CA GLN A 60 -12.14 -5.62 -12.28
C GLN A 60 -11.74 -4.59 -13.36
N TRP A 61 -11.83 -3.30 -13.05
CA TRP A 61 -11.42 -2.27 -14.01
C TRP A 61 -9.90 -2.27 -14.27
N ARG A 62 -9.05 -2.60 -13.26
CA ARG A 62 -7.61 -2.82 -13.46
C ARG A 62 -7.33 -4.08 -14.28
N VAL A 63 -8.05 -5.16 -13.99
CA VAL A 63 -7.97 -6.43 -14.73
C VAL A 63 -8.38 -6.26 -16.19
N ASN A 64 -9.42 -5.47 -16.48
CA ASN A 64 -9.86 -5.18 -17.84
C ASN A 64 -8.79 -4.40 -18.64
N LEU A 65 -7.97 -3.61 -18.00
CA LEU A 65 -6.87 -2.88 -18.62
C LEU A 65 -5.64 -3.78 -18.82
N ILE A 66 -5.30 -4.58 -17.79
CA ILE A 66 -4.15 -5.50 -17.80
C ILE A 66 -4.56 -6.81 -17.15
N GLY A 67 -4.87 -7.84 -17.96
CA GLY A 67 -5.38 -9.13 -17.49
C GLY A 67 -4.46 -9.86 -16.50
N SER A 68 -3.15 -9.65 -16.61
CA SER A 68 -2.15 -10.22 -15.69
C SER A 68 -2.07 -9.53 -14.32
N TYR A 69 -2.80 -8.41 -14.11
CA TYR A 69 -2.78 -7.69 -12.84
C TYR A 69 -3.17 -8.60 -11.69
N LYS A 70 -2.23 -8.81 -10.75
CA LYS A 70 -2.35 -9.69 -9.57
C LYS A 70 -2.91 -11.10 -9.85
N GLU A 71 -2.83 -11.60 -11.11
CA GLU A 71 -3.38 -12.91 -11.51
C GLU A 71 -2.79 -14.06 -10.71
N HIS A 72 -1.51 -14.00 -10.40
CA HIS A 72 -0.79 -15.03 -9.64
C HIS A 72 -1.21 -15.10 -8.15
N ARG A 73 -1.97 -14.10 -7.64
CA ARG A 73 -2.51 -14.10 -6.28
C ARG A 73 -3.93 -14.68 -6.21
N VAL A 74 -4.49 -15.13 -7.32
CA VAL A 74 -5.84 -15.71 -7.36
C VAL A 74 -5.76 -17.19 -6.97
N ALA A 75 -6.40 -17.56 -5.84
CA ALA A 75 -6.48 -18.95 -5.37
C ALA A 75 -7.55 -19.74 -6.11
N SER A 76 -8.80 -19.23 -6.12
CA SER A 76 -9.93 -19.85 -6.82
C SER A 76 -11.04 -18.82 -7.07
N GLY A 77 -11.57 -18.76 -8.30
CA GLY A 77 -12.51 -17.72 -8.68
C GLY A 77 -11.87 -16.34 -8.52
N ASP A 78 -12.50 -15.43 -7.79
CA ASP A 78 -12.01 -14.07 -7.53
C ASP A 78 -11.40 -13.90 -6.12
N LYS A 79 -11.12 -15.01 -5.43
CA LYS A 79 -10.54 -14.94 -4.07
C LYS A 79 -9.03 -14.82 -4.11
N GLU A 80 -8.49 -13.92 -3.30
CA GLU A 80 -7.05 -13.82 -3.05
C GLU A 80 -6.52 -15.08 -2.36
N GLU A 81 -5.32 -15.51 -2.73
CA GLU A 81 -4.60 -16.57 -2.01
C GLU A 81 -4.17 -16.04 -0.64
N MET A 82 -4.97 -16.37 0.36
CA MET A 82 -4.75 -16.00 1.76
C MET A 82 -4.75 -17.28 2.61
N PRO A 83 -3.80 -17.42 3.55
CA PRO A 83 -3.84 -18.56 4.48
C PRO A 83 -5.17 -18.61 5.25
N ASP A 84 -5.80 -19.79 5.33
CA ASP A 84 -7.06 -19.98 6.05
C ASP A 84 -7.01 -19.39 7.48
N ALA A 85 -5.90 -19.66 8.18
CA ALA A 85 -5.68 -19.14 9.53
C ALA A 85 -5.56 -17.61 9.61
N LEU A 86 -5.25 -16.91 8.52
CA LEU A 86 -5.33 -15.45 8.47
C LEU A 86 -6.76 -15.01 8.15
N GLN A 87 -7.42 -15.67 7.21
CA GLN A 87 -8.80 -15.36 6.83
C GLN A 87 -9.75 -15.46 8.05
N GLU A 88 -9.54 -16.46 8.91
CA GLU A 88 -10.30 -16.60 10.16
C GLU A 88 -10.10 -15.43 11.13
N GLN A 89 -9.00 -14.68 11.04
CA GLN A 89 -8.71 -13.53 11.91
C GLN A 89 -9.27 -12.21 11.40
N ILE A 90 -9.69 -12.11 10.14
CA ILE A 90 -10.19 -10.84 9.56
C ILE A 90 -11.34 -10.24 10.37
N PRO A 91 -12.39 -11.00 10.75
CA PRO A 91 -13.47 -10.44 11.59
C PRO A 91 -12.99 -9.93 12.96
N LEU A 92 -12.00 -10.61 13.56
CA LEU A 92 -11.40 -10.18 14.82
C LEU A 92 -10.60 -8.88 14.64
N ILE A 93 -9.85 -8.75 13.54
CA ILE A 93 -9.09 -7.55 13.21
C ILE A 93 -10.04 -6.36 13.02
N GLU A 94 -11.11 -6.55 12.25
CA GLU A 94 -12.14 -5.51 12.03
C GLU A 94 -12.79 -5.08 13.36
N ALA A 95 -13.22 -6.04 14.20
CA ALA A 95 -13.80 -5.75 15.50
C ALA A 95 -12.83 -5.00 16.42
N ALA A 96 -11.54 -5.36 16.40
CA ALA A 96 -10.53 -4.68 17.20
C ALA A 96 -10.29 -3.23 16.71
N LEU A 97 -10.27 -3.00 15.40
CA LEU A 97 -10.15 -1.66 14.82
C LEU A 97 -11.37 -0.79 15.16
N VAL A 98 -12.59 -1.35 15.06
CA VAL A 98 -13.82 -0.66 15.50
C VAL A 98 -13.75 -0.33 16.99
N GLY A 99 -13.33 -1.28 17.81
CA GLY A 99 -13.13 -1.06 19.26
C GLY A 99 -12.09 0.00 19.58
N LEU A 100 -11.11 0.19 18.72
CA LEU A 100 -10.12 1.28 18.84
C LEU A 100 -10.66 2.66 18.39
N GLY A 101 -11.86 2.72 17.83
CA GLY A 101 -12.41 3.95 17.25
C GLY A 101 -11.77 4.33 15.90
N ILE A 102 -11.19 3.36 15.20
CA ILE A 102 -10.61 3.50 13.86
C ILE A 102 -11.22 2.47 12.88
N PRO A 103 -12.55 2.55 12.64
CA PRO A 103 -13.21 1.57 11.77
C PRO A 103 -12.54 1.54 10.39
N PRO A 104 -12.45 0.35 9.77
CA PRO A 104 -11.92 0.22 8.43
C PRO A 104 -12.68 1.08 7.41
N VAL A 105 -11.93 1.73 6.52
CA VAL A 105 -12.48 2.51 5.41
C VAL A 105 -12.05 1.90 4.11
N GLY A 106 -12.99 1.33 3.38
CA GLY A 106 -12.83 0.81 2.02
C GLY A 106 -13.87 1.39 1.08
N ILE A 107 -13.56 1.47 -0.19
CA ILE A 107 -14.46 1.93 -1.25
C ILE A 107 -14.70 0.77 -2.23
N PRO A 108 -15.94 0.44 -2.58
CA PRO A 108 -16.24 -0.62 -3.54
C PRO A 108 -15.42 -0.50 -4.82
N ASP A 109 -14.99 -1.62 -5.37
CA ASP A 109 -14.18 -1.71 -6.59
C ASP A 109 -12.80 -1.00 -6.50
N HIS A 110 -12.29 -0.74 -5.28
CA HIS A 110 -10.99 -0.07 -5.07
C HIS A 110 -10.17 -0.76 -3.98
N GLU A 111 -8.87 -0.60 -4.10
CA GLU A 111 -7.87 -1.09 -3.16
C GLU A 111 -7.63 -0.08 -2.02
N ALA A 112 -7.04 -0.54 -0.93
CA ALA A 112 -6.61 0.33 0.17
C ALA A 112 -5.69 1.46 -0.30
N ASP A 113 -4.85 1.20 -1.30
CA ASP A 113 -3.92 2.16 -1.89
C ASP A 113 -4.63 3.37 -2.50
N ASP A 114 -5.79 3.15 -3.13
CA ASP A 114 -6.62 4.21 -3.71
C ASP A 114 -7.27 5.06 -2.61
N VAL A 115 -7.70 4.42 -1.52
CA VAL A 115 -8.22 5.11 -0.33
C VAL A 115 -7.12 5.95 0.32
N ILE A 116 -5.91 5.40 0.48
CA ILE A 116 -4.73 6.11 0.99
C ILE A 116 -4.39 7.29 0.08
N GLY A 117 -4.34 7.05 -1.24
CA GLY A 117 -4.06 8.08 -2.24
C GLY A 117 -5.01 9.26 -2.16
N THR A 118 -6.30 8.96 -1.96
CA THR A 118 -7.33 9.98 -1.81
C THR A 118 -7.17 10.77 -0.51
N TYR A 119 -7.05 10.10 0.64
CA TYR A 119 -6.86 10.81 1.91
C TYR A 119 -5.57 11.63 1.94
N ALA A 120 -4.46 11.09 1.43
CA ALA A 120 -3.22 11.83 1.32
C ALA A 120 -3.33 13.08 0.42
N THR A 121 -4.24 13.03 -0.58
CA THR A 121 -4.47 14.14 -1.50
C THR A 121 -5.36 15.24 -0.90
N ILE A 122 -6.37 14.87 -0.11
CA ILE A 122 -7.32 15.86 0.45
C ILE A 122 -6.94 16.37 1.83
N ALA A 123 -5.93 15.79 2.48
CA ALA A 123 -5.50 16.21 3.80
C ALA A 123 -4.92 17.62 3.80
N ASP A 124 -5.35 18.45 4.74
CA ASP A 124 -4.83 19.83 4.95
C ASP A 124 -3.54 19.83 5.79
N ASP A 125 -3.36 18.80 6.64
CA ASP A 125 -2.20 18.61 7.49
C ASP A 125 -1.27 17.52 6.96
N GLY A 126 -0.07 17.42 7.57
CA GLY A 126 0.90 16.38 7.20
C GLY A 126 0.36 14.96 7.39
N VAL A 127 0.79 14.05 6.51
CA VAL A 127 0.32 12.67 6.46
C VAL A 127 1.49 11.70 6.56
N ASP A 128 1.40 10.78 7.51
CA ASP A 128 2.24 9.58 7.57
C ASP A 128 1.47 8.39 6.96
N VAL A 129 1.94 7.86 5.83
CA VAL A 129 1.41 6.64 5.21
C VAL A 129 2.21 5.45 5.70
N VAL A 130 1.58 4.55 6.46
CA VAL A 130 2.22 3.35 7.02
C VAL A 130 1.95 2.17 6.12
N THR A 131 2.97 1.71 5.38
CA THR A 131 2.82 0.62 4.41
C THR A 131 4.11 -0.19 4.25
N GLY A 132 3.98 -1.41 3.75
CA GLY A 132 5.09 -2.22 3.23
C GLY A 132 5.23 -2.15 1.71
N ASP A 133 4.37 -1.40 1.03
CA ASP A 133 4.36 -1.26 -0.42
C ASP A 133 5.14 -0.02 -0.88
N ARG A 134 5.95 -0.21 -1.92
CA ARG A 134 6.74 0.85 -2.54
C ARG A 134 5.92 1.71 -3.50
N ASP A 135 4.84 1.18 -4.02
CA ASP A 135 4.03 1.89 -5.00
C ASP A 135 3.41 3.16 -4.42
N LEU A 136 3.22 3.18 -3.10
CA LEU A 136 2.78 4.37 -2.36
C LEU A 136 3.87 5.45 -2.23
N PHE A 137 5.12 5.21 -2.68
CA PHE A 137 6.14 6.26 -2.77
C PHE A 137 5.75 7.38 -3.76
N GLN A 138 4.85 7.09 -4.70
CA GLN A 138 4.24 8.09 -5.57
C GLN A 138 3.43 9.17 -4.84
N LEU A 139 3.13 8.98 -3.55
CA LEU A 139 2.37 9.93 -2.72
C LEU A 139 3.25 10.92 -1.96
N VAL A 140 4.55 10.65 -1.87
CA VAL A 140 5.49 11.49 -1.12
C VAL A 140 5.48 12.92 -1.68
N ASP A 141 5.36 13.89 -0.78
CA ASP A 141 5.32 15.32 -1.10
C ASP A 141 5.77 16.10 0.15
N ASP A 142 7.04 16.54 0.16
CA ASP A 142 7.63 17.22 1.30
C ASP A 142 6.97 18.60 1.54
N ALA A 143 6.52 19.27 0.47
CA ALA A 143 5.85 20.55 0.59
C ALA A 143 4.50 20.44 1.32
N ARG A 144 3.79 19.32 1.13
CA ARG A 144 2.55 18.99 1.82
C ARG A 144 2.76 18.15 3.07
N ARG A 145 4.00 17.85 3.42
CA ARG A 145 4.38 16.99 4.56
C ARG A 145 3.76 15.59 4.47
N VAL A 146 3.67 15.02 3.27
CA VAL A 146 3.25 13.64 3.03
C VAL A 146 4.50 12.79 2.89
N ARG A 147 4.66 11.82 3.77
CA ARG A 147 5.76 10.85 3.74
C ARG A 147 5.29 9.43 3.96
N VAL A 148 6.11 8.46 3.57
CA VAL A 148 5.81 7.04 3.80
C VAL A 148 6.67 6.50 4.95
N LEU A 149 6.02 5.88 5.91
CA LEU A 149 6.60 5.06 6.96
C LEU A 149 6.71 3.62 6.44
N TYR A 150 7.82 3.33 5.76
CA TYR A 150 8.02 2.08 5.06
C TYR A 150 8.41 0.95 5.99
N THR A 151 7.54 -0.05 6.09
CA THR A 151 7.62 -1.13 7.07
C THR A 151 8.28 -2.42 6.56
N ALA A 152 8.87 -2.43 5.35
CA ALA A 152 9.41 -3.65 4.72
C ALA A 152 10.40 -4.44 5.63
N ARG A 153 11.13 -3.74 6.51
CA ARG A 153 12.05 -4.36 7.48
C ARG A 153 11.44 -4.56 8.87
N GLY A 154 10.12 -4.40 8.98
CA GLY A 154 9.38 -4.47 10.24
C GLY A 154 9.22 -3.11 10.95
N ILE A 155 8.22 -3.04 11.83
CA ILE A 155 7.86 -1.83 12.60
C ILE A 155 9.02 -1.31 13.47
N SER A 156 9.92 -2.17 13.91
CA SER A 156 11.09 -1.76 14.69
C SER A 156 12.19 -1.08 13.87
N LYS A 157 12.08 -1.13 12.54
CA LYS A 157 13.07 -0.60 11.59
C LYS A 157 12.38 0.17 10.47
N ILE A 158 11.39 0.97 10.82
CA ILE A 158 10.68 1.85 9.87
C ILE A 158 11.69 2.73 9.15
N GLN A 159 11.53 2.79 7.85
CA GLN A 159 12.29 3.66 6.98
C GLN A 159 11.41 4.85 6.60
N TYR A 160 11.83 6.04 6.96
CA TYR A 160 11.15 7.27 6.57
C TYR A 160 11.48 7.57 5.11
N VAL A 161 10.47 7.65 4.28
CA VAL A 161 10.61 7.92 2.85
C VAL A 161 10.06 9.31 2.58
N ASP A 162 10.94 10.20 2.21
CA ASP A 162 10.73 11.56 1.75
C ASP A 162 11.20 11.70 0.29
N GLU A 163 11.12 12.90 -0.29
CA GLU A 163 11.56 13.16 -1.66
C GLU A 163 13.04 12.86 -1.85
N ALA A 164 13.88 13.21 -0.86
CA ALA A 164 15.32 12.95 -0.92
C ALA A 164 15.60 11.45 -0.97
N PHE A 165 14.90 10.65 -0.15
CA PHE A 165 15.05 9.19 -0.19
C PHE A 165 14.69 8.59 -1.56
N VAL A 166 13.58 9.05 -2.16
CA VAL A 166 13.15 8.56 -3.49
C VAL A 166 14.17 8.96 -4.53
N GLY A 167 14.65 10.20 -4.51
CA GLY A 167 15.67 10.72 -5.41
C GLY A 167 17.00 9.96 -5.31
N ASP A 168 17.51 9.78 -4.11
CA ASP A 168 18.79 9.13 -3.86
C ASP A 168 18.79 7.65 -4.22
N LYS A 169 17.68 6.97 -3.91
CA LYS A 169 17.60 5.52 -4.08
C LYS A 169 17.21 5.10 -5.50
N TYR A 170 16.25 5.80 -6.09
CA TYR A 170 15.64 5.40 -7.37
C TYR A 170 16.00 6.33 -8.52
N GLY A 171 16.56 7.51 -8.25
CA GLY A 171 16.96 8.49 -9.25
C GLY A 171 15.78 9.18 -9.96
N VAL A 172 14.62 9.21 -9.33
CA VAL A 172 13.39 9.84 -9.82
C VAL A 172 12.74 10.66 -8.70
N THR A 173 11.86 11.59 -9.06
CA THR A 173 10.99 12.25 -8.09
C THR A 173 9.82 11.34 -7.69
N PRO A 174 9.14 11.56 -6.54
CA PRO A 174 7.92 10.82 -6.20
C PRO A 174 6.85 10.89 -7.30
N SER A 175 6.67 12.04 -7.94
CA SER A 175 5.72 12.19 -9.06
C SER A 175 6.07 11.33 -10.28
N GLN A 176 7.34 10.97 -10.46
CA GLN A 176 7.83 10.09 -11.52
C GLN A 176 7.82 8.60 -11.12
N TYR A 177 7.52 8.29 -9.84
CA TYR A 177 7.67 6.92 -9.34
C TYR A 177 6.72 5.93 -10.04
N ALA A 178 5.47 6.32 -10.26
CA ALA A 178 4.49 5.50 -10.98
C ALA A 178 4.90 5.29 -12.45
N ASP A 179 5.46 6.31 -13.10
CA ASP A 179 5.96 6.21 -14.47
C ASP A 179 7.19 5.29 -14.55
N MET A 180 8.07 5.34 -13.55
CA MET A 180 9.20 4.43 -13.43
C MET A 180 8.71 2.98 -13.24
N ALA A 181 7.74 2.75 -12.36
CA ALA A 181 7.13 1.44 -12.14
C ALA A 181 6.45 0.92 -13.42
N THR A 182 5.74 1.78 -14.15
CA THR A 182 5.16 1.47 -15.47
C THR A 182 6.22 0.99 -16.46
N LEU A 183 7.32 1.71 -16.59
CA LEU A 183 8.40 1.37 -17.53
C LEU A 183 9.13 0.09 -17.13
N ARG A 184 9.47 -0.07 -15.85
CA ARG A 184 10.18 -1.20 -15.28
C ARG A 184 9.33 -2.47 -15.24
N GLY A 185 8.03 -2.30 -15.02
CA GLY A 185 7.11 -3.35 -14.58
C GLY A 185 7.20 -3.63 -13.09
N ASP A 186 6.24 -4.39 -12.60
CA ASP A 186 6.23 -4.93 -11.24
C ASP A 186 5.71 -6.37 -11.25
N THR A 187 6.60 -7.33 -10.92
CA THR A 187 6.24 -8.74 -10.90
C THR A 187 5.30 -9.08 -9.76
N SER A 188 5.34 -8.31 -8.65
CA SER A 188 4.44 -8.50 -7.51
C SER A 188 3.00 -8.14 -7.85
N ASP A 189 2.80 -7.29 -8.84
CA ASP A 189 1.49 -6.91 -9.35
C ASP A 189 1.17 -7.48 -10.74
N GLY A 190 2.04 -8.37 -11.24
CA GLY A 190 1.81 -8.99 -12.54
C GLY A 190 1.97 -8.04 -13.73
N LEU A 191 2.68 -6.92 -13.54
CA LEU A 191 2.91 -5.91 -14.58
C LEU A 191 4.20 -6.23 -15.35
N PRO A 192 4.12 -6.50 -16.66
CA PRO A 192 5.29 -6.97 -17.42
C PRO A 192 6.36 -5.89 -17.62
N GLY A 193 6.01 -4.62 -17.61
CA GLY A 193 6.91 -3.54 -17.99
C GLY A 193 7.30 -3.56 -19.46
N VAL A 194 8.29 -2.75 -19.82
CA VAL A 194 8.86 -2.69 -21.16
C VAL A 194 10.10 -3.58 -21.24
N PRO A 195 10.14 -4.57 -22.13
CA PRO A 195 11.28 -5.49 -22.24
C PRO A 195 12.62 -4.78 -22.40
N GLY A 196 13.57 -5.09 -21.50
CA GLY A 196 14.91 -4.49 -21.50
C GLY A 196 15.00 -3.13 -20.82
N ILE A 197 13.92 -2.62 -20.22
CA ILE A 197 13.91 -1.41 -19.39
C ILE A 197 13.78 -1.83 -17.93
N GLY A 198 14.89 -1.81 -17.20
CA GLY A 198 14.90 -1.94 -15.75
C GLY A 198 14.93 -0.57 -15.06
N GLU A 199 14.95 -0.58 -13.72
CA GLU A 199 14.88 0.61 -12.87
C GLU A 199 15.83 1.74 -13.30
N LYS A 200 17.11 1.44 -13.51
CA LYS A 200 18.10 2.44 -13.90
C LYS A 200 17.83 3.07 -15.28
N THR A 201 17.35 2.27 -16.23
CA THR A 201 17.02 2.75 -17.57
C THR A 201 15.76 3.59 -17.53
N ALA A 202 14.74 3.16 -16.79
CA ALA A 202 13.50 3.92 -16.57
C ALA A 202 13.78 5.27 -15.93
N ALA A 203 14.57 5.30 -14.84
CA ALA A 203 14.98 6.53 -14.18
C ALA A 203 15.77 7.46 -15.09
N SER A 204 16.66 6.91 -15.94
CA SER A 204 17.42 7.72 -16.91
C SER A 204 16.52 8.35 -17.97
N LEU A 205 15.53 7.60 -18.48
CA LEU A 205 14.57 8.13 -19.45
C LEU A 205 13.71 9.24 -18.84
N LEU A 206 13.17 9.03 -17.64
CA LEU A 206 12.33 10.02 -16.95
C LEU A 206 13.12 11.29 -16.60
N ARG A 207 14.38 11.16 -16.19
CA ARG A 207 15.25 12.32 -15.94
C ARG A 207 15.52 13.11 -17.21
N MET A 208 15.61 12.44 -18.36
CA MET A 208 15.92 13.05 -19.65
C MET A 208 14.70 13.72 -20.29
N PHE A 209 13.54 13.11 -20.17
CA PHE A 209 12.32 13.50 -20.88
C PHE A 209 11.18 13.99 -19.96
N GLY A 210 11.40 14.01 -18.65
CA GLY A 210 10.48 14.56 -17.66
C GLY A 210 9.51 13.51 -17.08
N ASP A 211 8.66 12.94 -17.90
CA ASP A 211 7.64 11.96 -17.53
C ASP A 211 7.45 10.90 -18.63
N LEU A 212 6.49 10.01 -18.44
CA LEU A 212 6.19 8.97 -19.42
C LEU A 212 5.70 9.55 -20.75
N ASP A 213 4.92 10.61 -20.73
CA ASP A 213 4.42 11.27 -21.95
C ASP A 213 5.58 11.89 -22.73
N GLY A 214 6.53 12.51 -22.05
CA GLY A 214 7.78 12.99 -22.64
C GLY A 214 8.61 11.86 -23.26
N VAL A 215 8.72 10.72 -22.59
CA VAL A 215 9.38 9.52 -23.15
C VAL A 215 8.67 9.04 -24.40
N ILE A 216 7.33 8.92 -24.38
CA ILE A 216 6.52 8.48 -25.53
C ILE A 216 6.68 9.47 -26.71
N THR A 217 6.65 10.76 -26.44
CA THR A 217 6.89 11.80 -27.44
C THR A 217 8.27 11.66 -28.08
N ALA A 218 9.31 11.47 -27.25
CA ALA A 218 10.67 11.29 -27.71
C ALA A 218 10.89 9.99 -28.50
N VAL A 219 10.09 8.96 -28.27
CA VAL A 219 10.09 7.74 -29.10
C VAL A 219 9.69 8.04 -30.54
N GLY A 220 8.73 8.96 -30.74
CA GLY A 220 8.29 9.41 -32.07
C GLY A 220 9.32 10.28 -32.83
N ASP A 221 10.28 10.89 -32.11
CA ASP A 221 11.32 11.73 -32.69
C ASP A 221 12.59 10.91 -33.02
N PRO A 222 12.92 10.69 -34.32
CA PRO A 222 14.11 9.95 -34.72
C PRO A 222 15.43 10.59 -34.27
N THR A 223 15.41 11.89 -33.96
CA THR A 223 16.60 12.65 -33.54
C THR A 223 16.82 12.61 -32.04
N SER A 224 15.87 12.10 -31.26
CA SER A 224 16.00 11.97 -29.80
C SER A 224 17.13 11.02 -29.42
N SER A 225 17.69 11.21 -28.22
CA SER A 225 18.81 10.43 -27.67
C SER A 225 18.45 8.99 -27.27
N ILE A 226 17.21 8.53 -27.53
CA ILE A 226 16.79 7.16 -27.24
C ILE A 226 17.50 6.19 -28.18
N SER A 227 18.20 5.20 -27.61
CA SER A 227 18.90 4.20 -28.42
C SER A 227 17.90 3.39 -29.28
N PRO A 228 18.33 2.92 -30.49
CA PRO A 228 17.46 2.16 -31.38
C PRO A 228 16.79 0.94 -30.70
N ARG A 229 17.51 0.24 -29.83
CA ARG A 229 17.00 -0.91 -29.08
C ARG A 229 15.88 -0.52 -28.11
N ILE A 230 16.09 0.51 -27.30
CA ILE A 230 15.09 1.00 -26.35
C ILE A 230 13.87 1.54 -27.07
N ARG A 231 14.07 2.29 -28.17
CA ARG A 231 13.01 2.80 -29.01
C ARG A 231 12.13 1.67 -29.56
N ALA A 232 12.74 0.60 -30.08
CA ALA A 232 12.02 -0.55 -30.60
C ALA A 232 11.20 -1.24 -29.50
N SER A 233 11.74 -1.40 -28.27
CA SER A 233 11.02 -1.99 -27.14
C SER A 233 9.84 -1.12 -26.70
N LEU A 234 10.02 0.20 -26.62
CA LEU A 234 8.94 1.13 -26.26
C LEU A 234 7.82 1.11 -27.31
N LEU A 235 8.15 1.12 -28.61
CA LEU A 235 7.17 1.02 -29.68
C LEU A 235 6.41 -0.32 -29.64
N ALA A 236 7.11 -1.43 -29.41
CA ALA A 236 6.47 -2.75 -29.30
C ALA A 236 5.55 -2.87 -28.07
N SER A 237 5.79 -2.05 -27.05
CA SER A 237 5.01 -2.02 -25.80
C SER A 237 3.92 -0.94 -25.79
N ALA A 238 3.59 -0.30 -26.92
CA ALA A 238 2.69 0.85 -26.97
C ALA A 238 1.31 0.57 -26.34
N ALA A 239 0.73 -0.61 -26.56
CA ALA A 239 -0.56 -1.00 -25.97
C ALA A 239 -0.48 -1.09 -24.44
N TYR A 240 0.59 -1.70 -23.92
CA TYR A 240 0.85 -1.76 -22.48
C TYR A 240 1.04 -0.36 -21.88
N LEU A 241 1.88 0.47 -22.50
CA LEU A 241 2.16 1.83 -22.05
C LEU A 241 0.94 2.75 -22.06
N SER A 242 -0.06 2.45 -22.90
CA SER A 242 -1.34 3.18 -22.91
C SER A 242 -2.24 2.80 -21.71
N ALA A 243 -2.17 1.56 -21.23
CA ALA A 243 -3.04 1.04 -20.17
C ALA A 243 -2.40 1.13 -18.78
N ALA A 244 -1.11 0.82 -18.68
CA ALA A 244 -0.41 0.63 -17.42
C ALA A 244 -0.39 1.85 -16.49
N PRO A 245 -0.25 3.09 -16.96
CA PRO A 245 -0.29 4.25 -16.06
C PRO A 245 -1.57 4.34 -15.22
N THR A 246 -2.71 3.98 -15.80
CA THR A 246 -4.00 3.95 -15.09
C THR A 246 -4.04 2.86 -14.02
N VAL A 247 -3.36 1.73 -14.24
CA VAL A 247 -3.30 0.62 -13.29
C VAL A 247 -2.33 0.90 -12.15
N VAL A 248 -1.18 1.52 -12.45
CA VAL A 248 -0.08 1.77 -11.48
C VAL A 248 -0.34 2.98 -10.59
N ARG A 249 -0.97 4.02 -11.14
CA ARG A 249 -1.28 5.22 -10.36
C ARG A 249 -2.44 4.94 -9.42
N VAL A 250 -2.27 5.30 -8.15
CA VAL A 250 -3.37 5.24 -7.18
C VAL A 250 -4.41 6.32 -7.50
N VAL A 251 -5.68 5.98 -7.30
CA VAL A 251 -6.79 6.93 -7.43
C VAL A 251 -6.71 7.96 -6.29
N ARG A 252 -7.06 9.22 -6.54
CA ARG A 252 -6.88 10.32 -5.58
C ARG A 252 -8.14 11.16 -5.34
N ASP A 253 -9.26 10.74 -5.86
CA ASP A 253 -10.54 11.50 -5.86
C ASP A 253 -11.77 10.64 -5.53
N LEU A 254 -11.56 9.57 -4.75
CA LEU A 254 -12.64 8.71 -4.31
C LEU A 254 -13.59 9.43 -3.34
N PRO A 255 -14.86 9.05 -3.29
CA PRO A 255 -15.83 9.60 -2.34
C PRO A 255 -15.63 9.00 -0.94
N VAL A 256 -14.46 9.24 -0.34
CA VAL A 256 -14.14 8.74 1.01
C VAL A 256 -14.91 9.52 2.08
N PRO A 257 -15.26 8.90 3.21
CA PRO A 257 -15.81 9.62 4.37
C PRO A 257 -14.85 10.72 4.86
N ALA A 258 -15.39 11.73 5.54
CA ALA A 258 -14.55 12.74 6.18
C ALA A 258 -13.55 12.06 7.14
N ALA A 259 -12.27 12.48 7.07
CA ALA A 259 -11.26 11.97 7.98
C ALA A 259 -11.62 12.31 9.44
N PRO A 260 -11.28 11.42 10.42
CA PRO A 260 -11.45 11.74 11.82
C PRO A 260 -10.73 13.04 12.20
N THR A 261 -11.34 13.87 13.07
CA THR A 261 -10.79 15.14 13.51
C THR A 261 -10.04 15.08 14.84
N GLY A 262 -9.81 13.89 15.36
CA GLY A 262 -9.16 13.66 16.64
C GLY A 262 -8.45 12.31 16.75
N PRO A 263 -7.68 12.10 17.84
CA PRO A 263 -7.07 10.80 18.09
C PRO A 263 -8.14 9.71 18.26
N PRO A 264 -7.78 8.44 18.06
CA PRO A 264 -8.68 7.31 18.29
C PRO A 264 -9.31 7.37 19.68
N GLY A 265 -10.63 7.11 19.75
CA GLY A 265 -11.39 7.04 20.98
C GLY A 265 -11.79 5.58 21.28
N PRO A 266 -10.97 4.80 22.02
CA PRO A 266 -11.20 3.39 22.19
C PRO A 266 -12.43 3.09 23.07
N ASP A 267 -13.22 2.13 22.65
CA ASP A 267 -14.19 1.43 23.51
C ASP A 267 -13.46 0.37 24.33
N VAL A 268 -13.06 0.79 25.53
CA VAL A 268 -12.25 -0.04 26.44
C VAL A 268 -12.99 -1.34 26.80
N ALA A 269 -14.31 -1.27 27.05
CA ALA A 269 -15.09 -2.45 27.45
C ALA A 269 -15.16 -3.48 26.32
N LEU A 270 -15.38 -3.04 25.08
CA LEU A 270 -15.37 -3.90 23.89
C LEU A 270 -13.99 -4.53 23.69
N LEU A 271 -12.92 -3.76 23.77
CA LEU A 271 -11.56 -4.27 23.58
C LEU A 271 -11.15 -5.26 24.69
N GLU A 272 -11.53 -5.02 25.94
CA GLU A 272 -11.29 -5.96 27.04
C GLU A 272 -12.07 -7.27 26.84
N ALA A 273 -13.33 -7.19 26.39
CA ALA A 273 -14.13 -8.38 26.05
C ALA A 273 -13.47 -9.20 24.93
N ILE A 274 -13.07 -8.56 23.82
CA ILE A 274 -12.32 -9.19 22.73
C ILE A 274 -11.01 -9.80 23.26
N GLY A 275 -10.27 -9.06 24.09
CA GLY A 275 -9.03 -9.51 24.67
C GLY A 275 -9.17 -10.78 25.51
N ALA A 276 -10.26 -10.88 26.30
CA ALA A 276 -10.55 -12.03 27.13
C ALA A 276 -11.00 -13.24 26.29
N GLU A 277 -11.92 -13.03 25.33
CA GLU A 277 -12.50 -14.07 24.48
C GLU A 277 -11.42 -14.74 23.60
N PHE A 278 -10.56 -13.93 22.96
CA PHE A 278 -9.56 -14.42 22.00
C PHE A 278 -8.15 -14.60 22.60
N GLY A 279 -7.98 -14.37 23.90
CA GLY A 279 -6.69 -14.57 24.58
C GLY A 279 -5.62 -13.53 24.20
N ILE A 280 -5.99 -12.35 23.71
CA ILE A 280 -5.11 -11.26 23.31
C ILE A 280 -5.10 -10.06 24.27
N SER A 281 -5.53 -10.28 25.52
CA SER A 281 -5.61 -9.23 26.55
C SER A 281 -4.30 -8.44 26.77
N ASN A 282 -3.13 -9.06 26.52
CA ASN A 282 -1.86 -8.37 26.65
C ASN A 282 -1.65 -7.32 25.56
N SER A 283 -2.05 -7.61 24.32
CA SER A 283 -1.98 -6.66 23.20
C SER A 283 -3.00 -5.54 23.39
N VAL A 284 -4.20 -5.87 23.85
CA VAL A 284 -5.23 -4.88 24.24
C VAL A 284 -4.70 -3.93 25.33
N LYS A 285 -4.10 -4.44 26.40
CA LYS A 285 -3.50 -3.58 27.44
C LYS A 285 -2.41 -2.66 26.90
N ARG A 286 -1.56 -3.17 25.99
CA ARG A 286 -0.48 -2.36 25.41
C ARG A 286 -0.97 -1.21 24.56
N ILE A 287 -2.11 -1.38 23.83
CA ILE A 287 -2.63 -0.31 22.99
C ILE A 287 -3.46 0.70 23.79
N LEU A 288 -3.99 0.31 24.94
CA LEU A 288 -4.74 1.19 25.83
C LEU A 288 -3.84 1.96 26.83
N SER A 289 -2.54 1.61 26.92
CA SER A 289 -1.57 2.27 27.82
C SER A 289 -0.79 3.39 27.10
#